data_bbb23dab0dc2a28bc7556d10e29bfc5c
#
_entry.id   bbb23dab0dc2a28bc7556d10e29bfc5c
#
_cell.length_a   1.000
_cell.length_b   1.000
_cell.length_c   1.000
_cell.angle_alpha   90.00
_cell.angle_beta   90.00
_cell.angle_gamma   90.00
#
_symmetry.space_group_name_H-M   'P 1'
#
loop_
_entity.id
_entity.type
_entity.pdbx_description
1 polymer ?
#
loop_
_entity_poly.entity_id
_entity_poly.type
_entity_poly.pdbx_seq_one_letter_code
_entity_poly.pdbx_strand_id
1 'polypeptide(L)'
;PGQWVANAAIASLDRWIKTGEPASSAPFMTLNADQSDFELDDFGNAKGGIRTPHVDAPVATLRGTGQPPADAFCGLLGTTMRFDETKLAELYPDKQAYINAIDAATDSAVEAGFLLLADGAIIKARARTSPLPAAQPD
;
A
#
# COMPACT_ATOMS: atom_id res chain seq x y z
N PRO A 1 -0.63 -6.90 0.25
CA PRO A 1 -0.24 -5.90 -0.80
C PRO A 1 1.01 -6.29 -1.56
N GLY A 2 2.04 -6.85 -0.90
CA GLY A 2 3.34 -7.11 -1.50
C GLY A 2 3.33 -8.01 -2.73
N GLN A 3 2.41 -8.96 -2.83
CA GLN A 3 2.30 -9.83 -4.01
C GLN A 3 2.05 -9.06 -5.31
N TRP A 4 1.29 -7.98 -5.27
CA TRP A 4 0.98 -7.17 -6.46
C TRP A 4 2.23 -6.48 -7.01
N VAL A 5 3.04 -5.94 -6.11
CA VAL A 5 4.34 -5.33 -6.49
C VAL A 5 5.30 -6.39 -7.00
N ALA A 6 5.33 -7.57 -6.38
CA ALA A 6 6.15 -8.69 -6.84
C ALA A 6 5.78 -9.15 -8.26
N ASN A 7 4.47 -9.22 -8.59
CA ASN A 7 4.01 -9.54 -9.94
C ASN A 7 4.54 -8.52 -10.97
N ALA A 8 4.43 -7.23 -10.66
CA ALA A 8 4.94 -6.17 -11.53
C ALA A 8 6.46 -6.21 -11.67
N ALA A 9 7.19 -6.49 -10.58
CA ALA A 9 8.64 -6.63 -10.60
C ALA A 9 9.10 -7.79 -11.49
N ILE A 10 8.44 -8.95 -11.39
CA ILE A 10 8.75 -10.13 -12.22
C ILE A 10 8.47 -9.82 -13.70
N ALA A 11 7.33 -9.20 -14.02
CA ALA A 11 6.99 -8.80 -15.38
C ALA A 11 7.98 -7.77 -15.94
N SER A 12 8.43 -6.84 -15.11
CA SER A 12 9.43 -5.83 -15.49
C SER A 12 10.81 -6.47 -15.72
N LEU A 13 11.19 -7.47 -14.92
CA LEU A 13 12.43 -8.22 -15.13
C LEU A 13 12.41 -8.99 -16.45
N ASP A 14 11.29 -9.68 -16.75
CA ASP A 14 11.12 -10.39 -18.02
C ASP A 14 11.21 -9.43 -19.23
N ARG A 15 10.56 -8.27 -19.14
CA ARG A 15 10.66 -7.21 -20.16
C ARG A 15 12.10 -6.73 -20.30
N TRP A 16 12.79 -6.43 -19.20
CA TRP A 16 14.17 -5.95 -19.23
C TRP A 16 15.11 -6.94 -19.93
N ILE A 17 14.99 -8.23 -19.62
CA ILE A 17 15.80 -9.29 -20.28
C ILE A 17 15.53 -9.31 -21.80
N LYS A 18 14.29 -9.09 -22.22
CA LYS A 18 13.90 -9.16 -23.64
C LYS A 18 14.19 -7.90 -24.45
N THR A 19 14.09 -6.73 -23.81
CA THR A 19 14.11 -5.44 -24.50
C THR A 19 15.29 -4.54 -24.13
N GLY A 20 15.96 -4.82 -23.02
CA GLY A 20 16.97 -3.93 -22.44
C GLY A 20 16.41 -2.75 -21.64
N GLU A 21 15.07 -2.59 -21.55
CA GLU A 21 14.44 -1.53 -20.77
C GLU A 21 14.41 -1.89 -19.29
N PRO A 22 15.06 -1.12 -18.42
CA PRO A 22 15.04 -1.39 -16.97
C PRO A 22 13.65 -1.17 -16.37
N ALA A 23 13.41 -1.79 -15.22
CA ALA A 23 12.20 -1.53 -14.44
C ALA A 23 12.13 -0.07 -13.99
N SER A 24 10.89 0.43 -13.78
CA SER A 24 10.67 1.73 -13.14
C SER A 24 11.31 1.76 -11.74
N SER A 25 11.83 2.92 -11.36
CA SER A 25 12.37 3.16 -10.02
C SER A 25 11.45 4.05 -9.20
N ALA A 26 11.32 3.75 -7.92
CA ALA A 26 10.63 4.61 -6.96
C ALA A 26 11.65 5.49 -6.21
N PRO A 27 11.21 6.61 -5.62
CA PRO A 27 12.02 7.34 -4.65
C PRO A 27 12.44 6.42 -3.50
N PHE A 28 13.59 6.68 -2.90
CA PHE A 28 13.98 5.98 -1.67
C PHE A 28 12.98 6.26 -0.54
N MET A 29 12.84 5.32 0.38
CA MET A 29 12.12 5.56 1.62
C MET A 29 12.84 6.66 2.41
N THR A 30 12.05 7.62 2.95
CA THR A 30 12.60 8.74 3.69
C THR A 30 12.90 8.31 5.12
N LEU A 31 14.09 8.63 5.62
CA LEU A 31 14.44 8.45 7.03
C LEU A 31 14.10 9.71 7.83
N ASN A 32 13.78 9.54 9.12
CA ASN A 32 13.64 10.63 10.07
C ASN A 32 14.99 11.36 10.29
N ALA A 33 14.97 12.47 11.00
CA ALA A 33 16.12 13.36 11.12
C ALA A 33 17.37 12.70 11.76
N ASP A 34 17.17 11.74 12.66
CA ASP A 34 18.26 10.99 13.31
C ASP A 34 18.61 9.67 12.59
N GLN A 35 17.94 9.39 11.50
CA GLN A 35 18.11 8.19 10.65
C GLN A 35 17.88 6.85 11.39
N SER A 36 17.17 6.88 12.51
CA SER A 36 16.88 5.69 13.32
C SER A 36 15.65 4.91 12.83
N ASP A 37 14.74 5.57 12.09
CA ASP A 37 13.50 4.96 11.57
C ASP A 37 13.04 5.69 10.29
N PHE A 38 12.01 5.18 9.65
CA PHE A 38 11.39 5.83 8.51
C PHE A 38 10.55 7.05 8.93
N GLU A 39 10.58 8.09 8.11
CA GLU A 39 9.62 9.18 8.23
C GLU A 39 8.23 8.66 7.88
N LEU A 40 7.23 9.00 8.71
CA LEU A 40 5.86 8.55 8.55
C LEU A 40 4.97 9.68 7.99
N ASP A 41 3.96 9.28 7.22
CA ASP A 41 2.88 10.17 6.82
C ASP A 41 1.85 10.35 7.95
N ASP A 42 0.82 11.16 7.71
CA ASP A 42 -0.24 11.47 8.69
C ASP A 42 -1.07 10.24 9.09
N PHE A 43 -0.89 9.14 8.39
CA PHE A 43 -1.56 7.84 8.63
C PHE A 43 -0.63 6.82 9.30
N GLY A 44 0.61 7.22 9.60
CA GLY A 44 1.62 6.37 10.21
C GLY A 44 2.26 5.37 9.24
N ASN A 45 2.08 5.55 7.94
CA ASN A 45 2.74 4.75 6.90
C ASN A 45 4.05 5.41 6.47
N ALA A 46 5.05 4.62 6.09
CA ALA A 46 6.34 5.15 5.68
C ALA A 46 6.23 6.00 4.40
N LYS A 47 6.96 7.13 4.37
CA LYS A 47 7.08 7.99 3.20
C LYS A 47 8.12 7.46 2.21
N GLY A 48 7.92 7.74 0.92
CA GLY A 48 8.79 7.28 -0.16
C GLY A 48 8.56 5.80 -0.52
N GLY A 49 9.50 5.22 -1.26
CA GLY A 49 9.37 3.86 -1.75
C GLY A 49 8.25 3.67 -2.78
N ILE A 50 7.89 2.41 -3.05
CA ILE A 50 6.74 2.06 -3.87
C ILE A 50 5.47 2.21 -3.02
N ARG A 51 4.64 3.19 -3.36
CA ARG A 51 3.36 3.40 -2.69
C ARG A 51 2.26 2.64 -3.43
N THR A 52 1.59 1.77 -2.71
CA THR A 52 0.47 0.99 -3.24
C THR A 52 -0.86 1.66 -2.90
N PRO A 53 -1.96 1.31 -3.57
CA PRO A 53 -3.29 1.83 -3.22
C PRO A 53 -3.68 1.65 -1.76
N HIS A 54 -3.15 0.61 -1.09
CA HIS A 54 -3.40 0.38 0.35
C HIS A 54 -2.69 1.39 1.26
N VAL A 55 -1.69 2.11 0.75
CA VAL A 55 -0.95 3.16 1.45
C VAL A 55 -1.48 4.53 1.08
N ASP A 56 -1.82 4.76 -0.19
CA ASP A 56 -2.27 6.07 -0.70
C ASP A 56 -3.77 6.32 -0.51
N ALA A 57 -4.57 5.25 -0.36
CA ALA A 57 -5.96 5.30 0.08
C ALA A 57 -6.13 4.42 1.32
N PRO A 58 -5.54 4.83 2.47
CA PRO A 58 -5.36 3.96 3.62
C PRO A 58 -6.66 3.76 4.40
N VAL A 59 -6.85 2.54 4.89
CA VAL A 59 -7.87 2.18 5.89
C VAL A 59 -7.21 1.63 7.16
N ALA A 60 -5.89 1.68 7.20
CA ALA A 60 -5.07 1.18 8.30
C ALA A 60 -3.66 1.78 8.24
N THR A 61 -2.98 1.81 9.37
CA THR A 61 -1.54 1.95 9.43
C THR A 61 -0.88 0.60 9.15
N LEU A 62 0.05 0.57 8.21
CA LEU A 62 0.82 -0.61 7.84
C LEU A 62 2.28 -0.43 8.24
N ARG A 63 2.81 -1.29 9.09
CA ARG A 63 4.20 -1.23 9.54
C ARG A 63 4.91 -2.56 9.31
N GLY A 64 6.16 -2.50 8.88
CA GLY A 64 7.05 -3.67 8.79
C GLY A 64 7.60 -4.11 10.16
N THR A 65 7.42 -3.31 11.20
CA THR A 65 7.93 -3.52 12.55
C THR A 65 6.80 -3.44 13.58
N GLY A 66 7.12 -3.66 14.85
CA GLY A 66 6.16 -3.49 15.96
C GLY A 66 5.57 -4.79 16.50
N GLN A 67 6.03 -5.94 16.01
CA GLN A 67 5.72 -7.22 16.64
C GLN A 67 6.57 -7.40 17.90
N PRO A 68 5.99 -7.95 18.99
CA PRO A 68 6.76 -8.28 20.19
C PRO A 68 7.90 -9.23 19.85
N PRO A 69 9.07 -9.11 20.49
CA PRO A 69 10.24 -9.94 20.23
C PRO A 69 10.11 -11.39 20.70
N ALA A 70 8.92 -11.81 21.13
CA ALA A 70 8.68 -13.10 21.76
C ALA A 70 9.02 -14.31 20.87
N ASP A 71 8.88 -14.16 19.52
CA ASP A 71 9.23 -15.19 18.56
C ASP A 71 9.98 -14.57 17.39
N ALA A 72 11.17 -15.08 17.08
CA ALA A 72 11.99 -14.63 15.96
C ALA A 72 11.23 -14.63 14.62
N PHE A 73 10.25 -15.52 14.45
CA PHE A 73 9.40 -15.60 13.26
C PHE A 73 8.39 -14.45 13.19
N CYS A 74 7.80 -14.03 14.31
CA CYS A 74 6.86 -12.90 14.36
C CYS A 74 7.54 -11.57 13.98
N GLY A 75 8.83 -11.42 14.26
CA GLY A 75 9.62 -10.24 13.86
C GLY A 75 9.75 -10.06 12.34
N LEU A 76 9.48 -11.11 11.54
CA LEU A 76 9.45 -11.05 10.08
C LEU A 76 8.10 -10.59 9.51
N LEU A 77 7.07 -10.52 10.35
CA LEU A 77 5.73 -10.13 9.95
C LEU A 77 5.46 -8.69 10.38
N GLY A 78 4.91 -7.90 9.46
CA GLY A 78 4.45 -6.56 9.76
C GLY A 78 3.17 -6.53 10.59
N THR A 79 2.80 -5.33 11.04
CA THR A 79 1.55 -5.06 11.76
C THR A 79 0.58 -4.28 10.87
N THR A 80 -0.71 -4.51 11.08
CA THR A 80 -1.80 -3.75 10.46
C THR A 80 -2.70 -3.24 11.57
N MET A 81 -2.77 -1.92 11.74
CA MET A 81 -3.66 -1.26 12.69
C MET A 81 -4.77 -0.57 11.92
N ARG A 82 -5.99 -1.11 11.96
CA ARG A 82 -7.14 -0.54 11.26
C ARG A 82 -7.54 0.79 11.88
N PHE A 83 -8.00 1.73 11.05
CA PHE A 83 -8.59 2.97 11.52
C PHE A 83 -9.98 2.69 12.10
N ASP A 84 -10.35 3.47 13.10
CA ASP A 84 -11.71 3.47 13.66
C ASP A 84 -12.72 4.13 12.71
N GLU A 85 -14.00 4.04 13.05
CA GLU A 85 -15.09 4.59 12.24
C GLU A 85 -14.98 6.10 12.07
N THR A 86 -14.56 6.82 13.09
CA THR A 86 -14.41 8.27 13.08
C THR A 86 -13.35 8.69 12.06
N LYS A 87 -12.17 8.08 12.14
CA LYS A 87 -11.08 8.33 11.20
C LYS A 87 -11.46 7.95 9.77
N LEU A 88 -12.18 6.84 9.59
CA LEU A 88 -12.63 6.42 8.28
C LEU A 88 -13.68 7.36 7.69
N ALA A 89 -14.61 7.86 8.50
CA ALA A 89 -15.61 8.84 8.07
C ALA A 89 -14.99 10.21 7.72
N GLU A 90 -13.92 10.62 8.43
CA GLU A 90 -13.17 11.82 8.08
C GLU A 90 -12.47 11.70 6.71
N LEU A 91 -11.89 10.51 6.42
CA LEU A 91 -11.18 10.27 5.17
C LEU A 91 -12.11 10.00 3.99
N TYR A 92 -13.17 9.27 4.24
CA TYR A 92 -14.10 8.79 3.22
C TYR A 92 -15.55 9.04 3.68
N PRO A 93 -16.11 10.22 3.35
CA PRO A 93 -17.47 10.58 3.76
C PRO A 93 -18.53 9.57 3.31
N ASP A 94 -18.24 8.84 2.23
CA ASP A 94 -19.10 7.79 1.70
C ASP A 94 -18.29 6.71 0.97
N LYS A 95 -18.97 5.66 0.59
CA LYS A 95 -18.39 4.53 -0.18
C LYS A 95 -17.77 4.98 -1.50
N GLN A 96 -18.39 5.95 -2.17
CA GLN A 96 -17.91 6.42 -3.47
C GLN A 96 -16.59 7.19 -3.34
N ALA A 97 -16.43 7.98 -2.27
CA ALA A 97 -15.18 8.68 -1.97
C ALA A 97 -14.02 7.68 -1.78
N TYR A 98 -14.25 6.59 -1.05
CA TYR A 98 -13.26 5.51 -0.91
C TYR A 98 -12.93 4.83 -2.25
N ILE A 99 -13.96 4.49 -3.06
CA ILE A 99 -13.76 3.88 -4.38
C ILE A 99 -12.93 4.81 -5.26
N ASN A 100 -13.24 6.09 -5.30
CA ASN A 100 -12.51 7.08 -6.10
C ASN A 100 -11.04 7.19 -5.67
N ALA A 101 -10.77 7.19 -4.36
CA ALA A 101 -9.41 7.23 -3.84
C ALA A 101 -8.61 5.97 -4.22
N ILE A 102 -9.20 4.79 -4.06
CA ILE A 102 -8.56 3.52 -4.48
C ILE A 102 -8.36 3.49 -6.00
N ASP A 103 -9.34 3.93 -6.79
CA ASP A 103 -9.23 3.94 -8.25
C ASP A 103 -8.08 4.86 -8.69
N ALA A 104 -8.00 6.08 -8.15
CA ALA A 104 -6.95 7.03 -8.48
C ALA A 104 -5.55 6.51 -8.07
N ALA A 105 -5.41 6.00 -6.84
CA ALA A 105 -4.15 5.44 -6.35
C ALA A 105 -3.73 4.20 -7.16
N THR A 106 -4.70 3.38 -7.59
CA THR A 106 -4.43 2.21 -8.43
C THR A 106 -3.95 2.62 -9.82
N ASP A 107 -4.60 3.59 -10.45
CA ASP A 107 -4.21 4.08 -11.78
C ASP A 107 -2.80 4.69 -11.74
N SER A 108 -2.50 5.49 -10.72
CA SER A 108 -1.17 6.06 -10.51
C SER A 108 -0.09 4.96 -10.36
N ALA A 109 -0.36 3.91 -9.58
CA ALA A 109 0.60 2.82 -9.39
C ALA A 109 0.78 1.96 -10.66
N VAL A 110 -0.27 1.78 -11.47
CA VAL A 110 -0.19 1.11 -12.79
C VAL A 110 0.61 1.95 -13.76
N GLU A 111 0.34 3.25 -13.86
CA GLU A 111 1.05 4.18 -14.73
C GLU A 111 2.54 4.25 -14.38
N ALA A 112 2.87 4.25 -13.10
CA ALA A 112 4.25 4.21 -12.62
C ALA A 112 4.95 2.86 -12.84
N GLY A 113 4.23 1.81 -13.27
CA GLY A 113 4.78 0.47 -13.52
C GLY A 113 4.96 -0.39 -12.28
N PHE A 114 4.40 -0.02 -11.14
CA PHE A 114 4.47 -0.76 -9.87
C PHE A 114 3.32 -1.73 -9.67
N LEU A 115 2.30 -1.67 -10.49
CA LEU A 115 1.20 -2.64 -10.57
C LEU A 115 0.95 -3.06 -12.01
N LEU A 116 0.57 -4.30 -12.21
CA LEU A 116 0.03 -4.77 -13.49
C LEU A 116 -1.40 -4.26 -13.67
N LEU A 117 -1.80 -3.96 -14.89
CA LEU A 117 -3.17 -3.54 -15.21
C LEU A 117 -4.22 -4.55 -14.72
N ALA A 118 -3.95 -5.86 -14.87
CA ALA A 118 -4.84 -6.92 -14.41
C ALA A 118 -4.98 -6.93 -12.87
N ASP A 119 -3.88 -6.73 -12.15
CA ASP A 119 -3.88 -6.66 -10.69
C ASP A 119 -4.62 -5.40 -10.21
N GLY A 120 -4.43 -4.28 -10.90
CA GLY A 120 -5.17 -3.04 -10.65
C GLY A 120 -6.68 -3.22 -10.80
N ALA A 121 -7.12 -3.93 -11.84
CA ALA A 121 -8.55 -4.24 -12.03
C ALA A 121 -9.12 -5.06 -10.85
N ILE A 122 -8.36 -6.01 -10.33
CA ILE A 122 -8.76 -6.81 -9.16
C ILE A 122 -8.87 -5.93 -7.90
N ILE A 123 -7.90 -5.03 -7.67
CA ILE A 123 -7.91 -4.11 -6.52
C ILE A 123 -9.16 -3.22 -6.57
N LYS A 124 -9.45 -2.61 -7.72
CA LYS A 124 -10.62 -1.77 -7.93
C LYS A 124 -11.93 -2.55 -7.73
N ALA A 125 -12.03 -3.76 -8.27
CA ALA A 125 -13.21 -4.61 -8.08
C ALA A 125 -13.44 -4.96 -6.59
N ARG A 126 -12.38 -5.26 -5.85
CA ARG A 126 -12.45 -5.52 -4.40
C ARG A 126 -12.93 -4.30 -3.62
N ALA A 127 -12.47 -3.10 -3.95
CA ALA A 127 -12.93 -1.87 -3.29
C ALA A 127 -14.44 -1.68 -3.45
N ARG A 128 -15.00 -2.00 -4.63
CA ARG A 128 -16.44 -1.88 -4.90
C ARG A 128 -17.29 -2.90 -4.12
N THR A 129 -16.78 -4.11 -3.95
CA THR A 129 -17.51 -5.22 -3.29
C THR A 129 -17.28 -5.29 -1.79
N SER A 130 -16.18 -4.72 -1.30
CA SER A 130 -15.91 -4.65 0.14
C SER A 130 -17.01 -3.82 0.83
N PRO A 131 -17.46 -4.20 2.04
CA PRO A 131 -18.17 -3.24 2.87
C PRO A 131 -17.28 -2.00 3.00
N LEU A 132 -17.85 -0.81 3.05
CA LEU A 132 -17.15 0.35 3.59
C LEU A 132 -16.44 -0.14 4.84
N PRO A 133 -15.19 0.31 5.08
CA PRO A 133 -14.52 -0.09 6.29
C PRO A 133 -15.35 0.35 7.51
N ALA A 134 -16.45 -0.34 7.74
CA ALA A 134 -17.17 -0.30 9.00
C ALA A 134 -16.23 -0.83 10.05
N ALA A 135 -16.15 -0.19 11.21
CA ALA A 135 -15.45 -0.71 12.35
C ALA A 135 -15.87 -2.16 12.54
N GLN A 136 -14.91 -3.05 12.72
CA GLN A 136 -15.27 -4.37 13.21
C GLN A 136 -15.69 -4.20 14.67
N PRO A 137 -16.83 -4.74 15.10
CA PRO A 137 -17.13 -4.79 16.52
C PRO A 137 -15.98 -5.53 17.23
N ASP A 138 -15.52 -4.94 18.34
CA ASP A 138 -14.53 -5.51 19.24
C ASP A 138 -14.92 -6.93 19.69
#